data_cab25d0554145533a5b17385f27eb003
#
_entry.id   cab25d0554145533a5b17385f27eb003
#
_cell.length_a   1.000
_cell.length_b   1.000
_cell.length_c   1.000
_cell.angle_alpha   90.00
_cell.angle_beta   90.00
_cell.angle_gamma   90.00
#
_symmetry.space_group_name_H-M   'P 1'
#
loop_
_entity.id
_entity.type
_entity.pdbx_description
1 polymer ?
#
loop_
_entity_poly.entity_id
_entity_poly.type
_entity_poly.pdbx_seq_one_letter_code
_entity_poly.pdbx_strand_id
1 'polypeptide(L)'
;MNCTRRNFLIGGSTTLFLSGFFPKLSFASMQKKNLIIISLRGGMDGLTAVPVIGDKRLKKLRKKLILEDVLKLNSDFGLHPKLEIFHELWQNDKAAFVHATNIPYTGRSHFDGQNLMETGAHIPYKEKTGWLGRGLLASDIVGKGLAISLPMPLLLRGVPQNNNFFPSPDFVETKLIDQIYDEFKGDHNELIKSTLDTIRQRPLSMQIATDSDDRKKLALEAAKQLKDQSGPRVAVFELDGFDTHAAQGGVNGAHADELEEVNEIVKILYENLGQAFDNTLIFCLLYTSPSPRDLSTSRMPSSA
;
A
#
# COMPACT_ATOMS: atom_id res chain seq x y z
N MET A 1 29.25 -34.63 -35.92
CA MET A 1 28.35 -34.84 -34.79
C MET A 1 27.17 -35.71 -35.27
N ASN A 2 27.10 -36.95 -34.84
CA ASN A 2 25.99 -37.85 -35.26
C ASN A 2 24.76 -37.56 -34.41
N CYS A 3 23.77 -36.89 -35.00
CA CYS A 3 22.47 -36.65 -34.37
C CYS A 3 21.69 -37.98 -34.35
N THR A 4 21.53 -38.60 -33.19
CA THR A 4 20.73 -39.80 -33.04
C THR A 4 19.23 -39.47 -33.00
N ARG A 5 18.36 -40.40 -33.49
CA ARG A 5 16.89 -40.24 -33.45
C ARG A 5 16.38 -39.91 -32.06
N ARG A 6 17.04 -40.43 -31.02
CA ARG A 6 16.72 -40.11 -29.61
C ARG A 6 16.99 -38.65 -29.23
N ASN A 7 18.12 -38.10 -29.68
CA ASN A 7 18.47 -36.69 -29.43
C ASN A 7 17.57 -35.73 -30.21
N PHE A 8 17.11 -36.12 -31.40
CA PHE A 8 16.14 -35.35 -32.17
C PHE A 8 14.76 -35.35 -31.49
N LEU A 9 14.29 -36.49 -30.95
CA LEU A 9 13.01 -36.57 -30.24
C LEU A 9 13.05 -35.83 -28.89
N ILE A 10 14.16 -35.87 -28.16
CA ILE A 10 14.32 -35.13 -26.91
C ILE A 10 14.39 -33.62 -27.21
N GLY A 11 15.13 -33.20 -28.22
CA GLY A 11 15.21 -31.78 -28.63
C GLY A 11 13.87 -31.27 -29.18
N GLY A 12 13.14 -32.08 -29.96
CA GLY A 12 11.83 -31.72 -30.50
C GLY A 12 10.73 -31.64 -29.42
N SER A 13 10.74 -32.55 -28.44
CA SER A 13 9.77 -32.53 -27.34
C SER A 13 10.02 -31.38 -26.36
N THR A 14 11.28 -31.02 -26.08
CA THR A 14 11.59 -29.84 -25.24
C THR A 14 11.18 -28.55 -25.92
N THR A 15 11.34 -28.41 -27.24
CA THR A 15 10.89 -27.22 -27.97
C THR A 15 9.36 -27.11 -28.02
N LEU A 16 8.66 -28.23 -28.17
CA LEU A 16 7.19 -28.27 -28.14
C LEU A 16 6.63 -27.99 -26.71
N PHE A 17 7.28 -28.51 -25.67
CA PHE A 17 6.89 -28.22 -24.29
C PHE A 17 7.14 -26.75 -23.91
N LEU A 18 8.25 -26.18 -24.34
CA LEU A 18 8.55 -24.76 -24.10
C LEU A 18 7.59 -23.82 -24.86
N SER A 19 7.17 -24.20 -26.09
CA SER A 19 6.19 -23.39 -26.85
C SER A 19 4.76 -23.46 -26.30
N GLY A 20 4.42 -24.53 -25.56
CA GLY A 20 3.11 -24.68 -24.91
C GLY A 20 3.01 -23.99 -23.53
N PHE A 21 4.14 -23.79 -22.86
CA PHE A 21 4.20 -23.16 -21.54
C PHE A 21 4.57 -21.66 -21.54
N PHE A 22 5.06 -21.13 -22.65
CA PHE A 22 5.15 -19.70 -22.80
C PHE A 22 3.82 -19.20 -23.38
N PRO A 23 2.91 -18.66 -22.55
CA PRO A 23 1.81 -17.89 -23.09
C PRO A 23 2.46 -16.81 -23.94
N LYS A 24 2.13 -16.83 -25.23
CA LYS A 24 2.52 -15.86 -26.25
C LYS A 24 3.22 -14.66 -25.64
N LEU A 25 4.54 -14.56 -25.77
CA LEU A 25 5.26 -13.30 -25.65
C LEU A 25 4.72 -12.41 -26.77
N SER A 26 3.48 -11.95 -26.58
CA SER A 26 2.92 -10.88 -27.34
C SER A 26 3.71 -9.65 -26.88
N PHE A 27 4.52 -9.10 -27.76
CA PHE A 27 5.04 -7.74 -27.64
C PHE A 27 3.91 -6.72 -27.83
N ALA A 28 2.65 -7.10 -27.52
CA ALA A 28 1.59 -6.14 -27.29
C ALA A 28 2.08 -5.20 -26.18
N SER A 29 2.15 -3.94 -26.46
CA SER A 29 2.52 -2.82 -25.61
C SER A 29 2.51 -3.24 -24.14
N MET A 30 3.67 -3.26 -23.48
CA MET A 30 3.73 -3.65 -22.07
C MET A 30 2.81 -2.69 -21.32
N GLN A 31 1.57 -3.12 -21.08
CA GLN A 31 0.66 -2.34 -20.27
C GLN A 31 1.33 -2.12 -18.92
N LYS A 32 1.57 -0.86 -18.62
CA LYS A 32 2.28 -0.47 -17.42
C LYS A 32 1.46 -0.94 -16.21
N LYS A 33 2.07 -1.78 -15.38
CA LYS A 33 1.47 -2.25 -14.14
C LYS A 33 1.75 -1.25 -13.03
N ASN A 34 0.78 -1.01 -12.20
CA ASN A 34 0.89 -0.16 -11.03
C ASN A 34 0.77 -0.98 -9.74
N LEU A 35 1.43 -0.50 -8.70
CA LEU A 35 1.30 -1.01 -7.34
C LEU A 35 0.90 0.15 -6.42
N ILE A 36 -0.17 -0.01 -5.68
CA ILE A 36 -0.57 0.92 -4.62
C ILE A 36 -0.47 0.16 -3.31
N ILE A 37 0.23 0.71 -2.34
CA ILE A 37 0.27 0.20 -0.98
C ILE A 37 -0.45 1.19 -0.07
N ILE A 38 -1.40 0.69 0.70
CA ILE A 38 -2.09 1.42 1.76
C ILE A 38 -1.61 0.82 3.07
N SER A 39 -0.74 1.52 3.78
CA SER A 39 -0.21 1.11 5.08
C SER A 39 -1.18 1.55 6.16
N LEU A 40 -1.81 0.59 6.85
CA LEU A 40 -2.76 0.81 7.93
C LEU A 40 -2.01 0.81 9.26
N ARG A 41 -1.80 1.99 9.83
CA ARG A 41 -0.96 2.18 11.01
C ARG A 41 -1.77 2.11 12.30
N GLY A 42 -1.25 1.40 13.30
CA GLY A 42 -1.87 1.30 14.61
C GLY A 42 -2.44 -0.08 14.98
N GLY A 43 -2.29 -1.08 14.10
CA GLY A 43 -2.72 -2.45 14.41
C GLY A 43 -4.22 -2.67 14.20
N MET A 44 -4.67 -2.52 12.97
CA MET A 44 -6.07 -2.74 12.57
C MET A 44 -6.60 -4.10 13.03
N ASP A 45 -7.81 -4.11 13.60
CA ASP A 45 -8.51 -5.33 14.00
C ASP A 45 -9.09 -6.09 12.79
N GLY A 46 -8.29 -6.99 12.24
CA GLY A 46 -8.70 -7.80 11.08
C GLY A 46 -9.91 -8.69 11.32
N LEU A 47 -10.16 -9.13 12.58
CA LEU A 47 -11.35 -9.93 12.91
C LEU A 47 -12.65 -9.12 12.96
N THR A 48 -12.56 -7.81 13.10
CA THR A 48 -13.72 -6.91 12.95
C THR A 48 -13.88 -6.46 11.49
N ALA A 49 -12.77 -6.20 10.78
CA ALA A 49 -12.83 -5.83 9.37
C ALA A 49 -13.32 -6.98 8.48
N VAL A 50 -12.82 -8.20 8.72
CA VAL A 50 -13.18 -9.41 7.96
C VAL A 50 -13.56 -10.53 8.94
N PRO A 51 -14.76 -10.47 9.56
CA PRO A 51 -15.16 -11.40 10.59
C PRO A 51 -15.36 -12.83 10.09
N VAL A 52 -15.02 -13.81 10.95
CA VAL A 52 -15.34 -15.22 10.74
C VAL A 52 -16.78 -15.47 11.18
N ILE A 53 -17.66 -15.74 10.21
CA ILE A 53 -19.09 -15.92 10.44
C ILE A 53 -19.35 -17.29 11.09
N GLY A 54 -20.13 -17.29 12.14
CA GLY A 54 -20.55 -18.56 12.77
C GLY A 54 -19.56 -19.17 13.75
N ASP A 55 -18.37 -18.62 13.93
CA ASP A 55 -17.43 -19.09 14.93
C ASP A 55 -17.96 -18.85 16.36
N LYS A 56 -18.36 -19.95 17.03
CA LYS A 56 -18.91 -19.90 18.40
C LYS A 56 -17.88 -19.42 19.43
N ARG A 57 -16.59 -19.68 19.20
CA ARG A 57 -15.51 -19.25 20.12
C ARG A 57 -15.30 -17.74 19.99
N LEU A 58 -15.25 -17.23 18.75
CA LEU A 58 -15.16 -15.80 18.48
C LEU A 58 -16.34 -15.05 19.12
N LYS A 59 -17.57 -15.53 18.92
CA LYS A 59 -18.78 -14.99 19.55
C LYS A 59 -18.69 -14.94 21.07
N LYS A 60 -18.15 -16.00 21.69
CA LYS A 60 -17.99 -16.06 23.15
C LYS A 60 -16.93 -15.09 23.67
N LEU A 61 -15.80 -14.97 22.97
CA LEU A 61 -14.65 -14.16 23.40
C LEU A 61 -14.82 -12.67 23.11
N ARG A 62 -15.52 -12.33 22.02
CA ARG A 62 -15.62 -10.95 21.49
C ARG A 62 -17.08 -10.46 21.42
N LYS A 63 -17.93 -10.80 22.38
CA LYS A 63 -19.37 -10.52 22.38
C LYS A 63 -19.75 -9.09 21.97
N LYS A 64 -18.97 -8.09 22.41
CA LYS A 64 -19.22 -6.67 22.14
C LYS A 64 -18.73 -6.20 20.75
N LEU A 65 -17.96 -7.03 20.05
CA LEU A 65 -17.34 -6.72 18.76
C LEU A 65 -17.89 -7.61 17.64
N ILE A 66 -18.90 -8.43 17.93
CA ILE A 66 -19.57 -9.23 16.89
C ILE A 66 -20.51 -8.32 16.11
N LEU A 67 -20.33 -8.34 14.80
CA LEU A 67 -21.20 -7.66 13.86
C LEU A 67 -22.38 -8.57 13.51
N GLU A 68 -23.61 -8.08 13.64
CA GLU A 68 -24.82 -8.81 13.25
C GLU A 68 -25.04 -8.69 11.74
N ASP A 69 -24.85 -7.49 11.20
CA ASP A 69 -24.98 -7.20 9.78
C ASP A 69 -23.59 -7.14 9.14
N VAL A 70 -23.27 -8.17 8.36
CA VAL A 70 -22.01 -8.26 7.61
C VAL A 70 -22.28 -8.41 6.12
N LEU A 71 -21.42 -7.87 5.29
CA LEU A 71 -21.43 -8.14 3.86
C LEU A 71 -20.81 -9.53 3.63
N LYS A 72 -21.59 -10.51 3.21
CA LYS A 72 -21.15 -11.90 3.07
C LYS A 72 -20.15 -12.06 1.93
N LEU A 73 -19.00 -12.65 2.22
CA LEU A 73 -18.03 -13.09 1.22
C LEU A 73 -18.30 -14.54 0.80
N ASN A 74 -18.49 -15.43 1.78
CA ASN A 74 -18.81 -16.84 1.57
C ASN A 74 -19.51 -17.41 2.83
N SER A 75 -19.51 -18.74 3.02
CA SER A 75 -20.10 -19.40 4.19
C SER A 75 -19.38 -19.06 5.50
N ASP A 76 -18.09 -18.76 5.45
CA ASP A 76 -17.22 -18.67 6.63
C ASP A 76 -16.81 -17.23 6.96
N PHE A 77 -16.80 -16.34 5.97
CA PHE A 77 -16.28 -14.98 6.10
C PHE A 77 -17.29 -13.92 5.66
N GLY A 78 -17.23 -12.78 6.31
CA GLY A 78 -17.93 -11.56 5.93
C GLY A 78 -16.98 -10.37 5.91
N LEU A 79 -17.50 -9.23 5.50
CA LEU A 79 -16.84 -7.93 5.60
C LEU A 79 -17.63 -7.01 6.53
N HIS A 80 -16.89 -6.10 7.14
CA HIS A 80 -17.50 -4.98 7.86
C HIS A 80 -18.39 -4.16 6.91
N PRO A 81 -19.58 -3.70 7.34
CA PRO A 81 -20.52 -2.98 6.47
C PRO A 81 -19.93 -1.72 5.80
N LYS A 82 -18.94 -1.09 6.43
CA LYS A 82 -18.23 0.08 5.88
C LYS A 82 -17.29 -0.24 4.72
N LEU A 83 -17.08 -1.50 4.37
CA LEU A 83 -16.18 -1.95 3.29
C LEU A 83 -16.96 -2.32 2.01
N GLU A 84 -17.87 -1.46 1.58
CA GLU A 84 -18.77 -1.71 0.45
C GLU A 84 -18.03 -1.92 -0.87
N ILE A 85 -17.04 -1.06 -1.20
CA ILE A 85 -16.28 -1.19 -2.44
C ILE A 85 -15.47 -2.49 -2.48
N PHE A 86 -14.95 -2.93 -1.33
CA PHE A 86 -14.22 -4.21 -1.25
C PHE A 86 -15.16 -5.39 -1.48
N HIS A 87 -16.42 -5.29 -1.03
CA HIS A 87 -17.44 -6.32 -1.30
C HIS A 87 -17.81 -6.36 -2.79
N GLU A 88 -18.00 -5.20 -3.42
CA GLU A 88 -18.24 -5.11 -4.86
C GLU A 88 -17.07 -5.71 -5.67
N LEU A 89 -15.83 -5.36 -5.31
CA LEU A 89 -14.64 -5.90 -5.95
C LEU A 89 -14.51 -7.41 -5.74
N TRP A 90 -14.88 -7.92 -4.55
CA TRP A 90 -14.93 -9.36 -4.28
C TRP A 90 -15.93 -10.07 -5.17
N GLN A 91 -17.15 -9.55 -5.32
CA GLN A 91 -18.18 -10.11 -6.19
C GLN A 91 -17.78 -10.14 -7.67
N ASN A 92 -16.85 -9.27 -8.07
CA ASN A 92 -16.30 -9.18 -9.41
C ASN A 92 -14.94 -9.90 -9.57
N ASP A 93 -14.55 -10.77 -8.64
CA ASP A 93 -13.28 -11.50 -8.63
C ASP A 93 -12.03 -10.58 -8.67
N LYS A 94 -12.15 -9.36 -8.16
CA LYS A 94 -11.09 -8.33 -8.15
C LYS A 94 -10.53 -8.05 -6.74
N ALA A 95 -10.97 -8.74 -5.72
CA ALA A 95 -10.46 -8.61 -4.37
C ALA A 95 -10.13 -9.96 -3.74
N ALA A 96 -9.17 -9.97 -2.82
CA ALA A 96 -8.82 -11.12 -2.01
C ALA A 96 -8.46 -10.68 -0.58
N PHE A 97 -8.76 -11.54 0.40
CA PHE A 97 -8.46 -11.30 1.80
C PHE A 97 -7.59 -12.43 2.34
N VAL A 98 -6.50 -12.06 3.03
CA VAL A 98 -5.57 -13.04 3.58
C VAL A 98 -5.60 -12.95 5.10
N HIS A 99 -6.12 -13.99 5.73
CA HIS A 99 -6.20 -14.12 7.18
C HIS A 99 -4.97 -14.79 7.78
N ALA A 100 -4.81 -14.65 9.10
CA ALA A 100 -3.79 -15.32 9.89
C ALA A 100 -2.35 -15.08 9.40
N THR A 101 -2.11 -13.91 8.85
CA THR A 101 -0.76 -13.46 8.47
C THR A 101 -0.18 -12.61 9.59
N ASN A 102 1.13 -12.70 9.79
CA ASN A 102 1.85 -11.91 10.79
C ASN A 102 3.29 -11.68 10.35
N ILE A 103 3.87 -10.59 10.84
CA ILE A 103 5.32 -10.39 10.79
C ILE A 103 5.99 -11.20 11.92
N PRO A 104 7.26 -11.59 11.80
CA PRO A 104 7.97 -12.34 12.83
C PRO A 104 8.37 -11.45 14.02
N TYR A 105 7.36 -10.82 14.63
CA TYR A 105 7.52 -9.91 15.75
C TYR A 105 6.55 -10.28 16.87
N THR A 106 7.08 -10.49 18.07
CA THR A 106 6.32 -10.87 19.27
C THR A 106 6.34 -9.79 20.37
N GLY A 107 6.96 -8.65 20.09
CA GLY A 107 6.98 -7.50 21.00
C GLY A 107 5.64 -6.79 21.06
N ARG A 108 5.57 -5.77 21.93
CA ARG A 108 4.33 -5.01 22.18
C ARG A 108 4.39 -3.56 21.70
N SER A 109 5.41 -3.22 20.91
CA SER A 109 5.58 -1.88 20.37
C SER A 109 5.02 -1.82 18.95
N HIS A 110 4.02 -0.99 18.73
CA HIS A 110 3.48 -0.72 17.39
C HIS A 110 4.57 -0.14 16.48
N PHE A 111 5.43 0.73 17.02
CA PHE A 111 6.52 1.34 16.26
C PHE A 111 7.57 0.33 15.79
N ASP A 112 7.92 -0.64 16.64
CA ASP A 112 8.85 -1.71 16.27
C ASP A 112 8.25 -2.63 15.22
N GLY A 113 6.99 -3.00 15.39
CA GLY A 113 6.24 -3.82 14.43
C GLY A 113 6.16 -3.15 13.06
N GLN A 114 5.80 -1.87 13.02
CA GLN A 114 5.80 -1.08 11.78
C GLN A 114 7.17 -1.02 11.14
N ASN A 115 8.21 -0.72 11.94
CA ASN A 115 9.56 -0.64 11.42
C ASN A 115 9.99 -1.94 10.74
N LEU A 116 9.69 -3.08 11.36
CA LEU A 116 10.01 -4.40 10.79
C LEU A 116 9.18 -4.70 9.54
N MET A 117 7.91 -4.36 9.53
CA MET A 117 7.03 -4.53 8.38
C MET A 117 7.52 -3.70 7.18
N GLU A 118 7.93 -2.47 7.41
CA GLU A 118 8.37 -1.56 6.35
C GLU A 118 9.80 -1.83 5.87
N THR A 119 10.67 -2.30 6.78
CA THR A 119 12.06 -2.59 6.42
C THR A 119 12.30 -4.03 5.97
N GLY A 120 11.45 -4.98 6.39
CA GLY A 120 11.70 -6.41 6.23
C GLY A 120 12.89 -6.92 7.06
N ALA A 121 13.34 -6.15 8.05
CA ALA A 121 14.43 -6.54 8.94
C ALA A 121 13.96 -7.51 10.03
N HIS A 122 14.92 -8.12 10.74
CA HIS A 122 14.65 -8.99 11.91
C HIS A 122 14.80 -8.23 13.24
N ILE A 123 15.46 -7.08 13.24
CA ILE A 123 15.73 -6.26 14.41
C ILE A 123 15.21 -4.85 14.11
N PRO A 124 14.36 -4.27 14.99
CA PRO A 124 13.85 -2.92 14.80
C PRO A 124 14.98 -1.89 14.66
N TYR A 125 14.78 -0.93 13.77
CA TYR A 125 15.67 0.21 13.52
C TYR A 125 17.09 -0.11 13.04
N LYS A 126 17.43 -1.37 12.82
CA LYS A 126 18.72 -1.77 12.26
C LYS A 126 18.84 -1.38 10.78
N GLU A 127 17.79 -1.64 10.02
CA GLU A 127 17.70 -1.24 8.62
C GLU A 127 17.08 0.17 8.52
N LYS A 128 17.66 1.02 7.67
CA LYS A 128 17.23 2.42 7.48
C LYS A 128 16.46 2.64 6.18
N THR A 129 16.39 1.62 5.34
CA THR A 129 15.71 1.64 4.05
C THR A 129 14.51 0.69 4.05
N GLY A 130 13.50 1.02 3.25
CA GLY A 130 12.33 0.16 3.08
C GLY A 130 12.57 -0.98 2.10
N TRP A 131 11.89 -2.11 2.31
CA TRP A 131 12.00 -3.23 1.38
C TRP A 131 11.50 -2.88 -0.03
N LEU A 132 10.46 -2.05 -0.11
CA LEU A 132 9.91 -1.59 -1.40
C LEU A 132 10.89 -0.63 -2.09
N GLY A 133 11.50 0.31 -1.35
CA GLY A 133 12.54 1.18 -1.87
C GLY A 133 13.71 0.38 -2.45
N ARG A 134 14.22 -0.61 -1.69
CA ARG A 134 15.29 -1.49 -2.19
C ARG A 134 14.85 -2.30 -3.42
N GLY A 135 13.60 -2.78 -3.43
CA GLY A 135 13.02 -3.49 -4.58
C GLY A 135 12.96 -2.61 -5.83
N LEU A 136 12.53 -1.36 -5.69
CA LEU A 136 12.52 -0.38 -6.79
C LEU A 136 13.93 -0.10 -7.31
N LEU A 137 14.90 0.05 -6.41
CA LEU A 137 16.31 0.29 -6.79
C LEU A 137 16.91 -0.90 -7.53
N ALA A 138 16.56 -2.12 -7.13
CA ALA A 138 17.05 -3.36 -7.73
C ALA A 138 16.32 -3.77 -9.01
N SER A 139 15.21 -3.12 -9.33
CA SER A 139 14.38 -3.42 -10.50
C SER A 139 14.65 -2.45 -11.64
N ASP A 140 14.48 -2.93 -12.88
CA ASP A 140 14.47 -2.07 -14.07
C ASP A 140 13.12 -1.34 -14.26
N ILE A 141 12.33 -1.22 -13.21
CA ILE A 141 11.04 -0.52 -13.27
C ILE A 141 11.31 0.96 -13.54
N VAL A 142 11.02 1.36 -14.76
CA VAL A 142 11.06 2.76 -15.16
C VAL A 142 9.91 3.48 -14.47
N GLY A 143 10.21 4.25 -13.45
CA GLY A 143 9.25 5.03 -12.69
C GLY A 143 9.67 5.12 -11.24
N LYS A 144 9.42 6.28 -10.67
CA LYS A 144 9.72 6.59 -9.28
C LYS A 144 8.57 6.11 -8.41
N GLY A 145 8.85 5.84 -7.14
CA GLY A 145 7.80 5.69 -6.13
C GLY A 145 7.23 7.05 -5.75
N LEU A 146 5.94 7.09 -5.50
CA LEU A 146 5.20 8.26 -5.03
C LEU A 146 4.72 8.01 -3.60
N ALA A 147 5.20 8.80 -2.66
CA ALA A 147 4.64 8.84 -1.32
C ALA A 147 3.47 9.84 -1.28
N ILE A 148 2.31 9.38 -0.84
CA ILE A 148 1.14 10.23 -0.57
C ILE A 148 1.14 10.56 0.92
N SER A 149 2.22 11.19 1.38
CA SER A 149 2.43 11.51 2.79
C SER A 149 3.65 12.40 2.99
N LEU A 150 3.75 13.00 4.17
CA LEU A 150 4.96 13.63 4.72
C LEU A 150 5.15 13.11 6.16
N PRO A 151 6.37 12.72 6.56
CA PRO A 151 7.58 12.57 5.74
C PRO A 151 7.51 11.37 4.79
N MET A 152 8.56 11.18 3.95
CA MET A 152 8.68 9.99 3.10
C MET A 152 8.55 8.72 3.94
N PRO A 153 7.58 7.82 3.66
CA PRO A 153 7.41 6.55 4.35
C PRO A 153 8.69 5.73 4.35
N LEU A 154 8.98 5.08 5.47
CA LEU A 154 10.17 4.21 5.57
C LEU A 154 10.15 3.12 4.50
N LEU A 155 8.98 2.62 4.15
CA LEU A 155 8.76 1.63 3.09
C LEU A 155 9.39 2.02 1.74
N LEU A 156 9.37 3.31 1.37
CA LEU A 156 9.93 3.84 0.12
C LEU A 156 11.36 4.39 0.25
N ARG A 157 11.91 4.49 1.46
CA ARG A 157 13.26 5.05 1.65
C ARG A 157 14.32 4.17 1.00
N GLY A 158 15.39 4.82 0.53
CA GLY A 158 16.53 4.17 -0.13
C GLY A 158 16.63 4.45 -1.63
N VAL A 159 15.64 5.13 -2.22
CA VAL A 159 15.65 5.57 -3.62
C VAL A 159 15.61 7.09 -3.66
N PRO A 160 16.69 7.77 -4.07
CA PRO A 160 16.73 9.24 -4.11
C PRO A 160 15.70 9.88 -5.06
N GLN A 161 15.25 9.13 -6.07
CA GLN A 161 14.31 9.61 -7.09
C GLN A 161 12.83 9.49 -6.69
N ASN A 162 12.52 8.92 -5.54
CA ASN A 162 11.13 8.88 -5.07
C ASN A 162 10.60 10.27 -4.77
N ASN A 163 9.37 10.52 -5.14
CA ASN A 163 8.68 11.78 -4.93
C ASN A 163 7.69 11.68 -3.78
N ASN A 164 7.42 12.82 -3.15
CA ASN A 164 6.30 12.99 -2.24
C ASN A 164 5.25 13.89 -2.90
N PHE A 165 4.01 13.58 -2.63
CA PHE A 165 2.90 14.49 -2.84
C PHE A 165 2.12 14.61 -1.53
N PHE A 166 2.14 15.76 -0.96
CA PHE A 166 1.31 16.13 0.18
C PHE A 166 1.03 17.62 0.06
N PRO A 167 -0.22 18.03 -0.14
CA PRO A 167 -0.56 19.44 -0.21
C PRO A 167 -0.26 20.09 1.14
N SER A 168 0.55 21.13 1.12
CA SER A 168 0.84 21.95 2.28
C SER A 168 0.37 23.38 2.02
N PRO A 169 -0.37 23.98 2.93
CA PRO A 169 -0.71 25.41 2.84
C PRO A 169 0.52 26.31 2.97
N ASP A 170 1.55 25.84 3.66
CA ASP A 170 2.78 26.58 3.90
C ASP A 170 3.78 26.35 2.77
N PHE A 171 3.62 27.08 1.69
CA PHE A 171 4.67 27.19 0.70
C PHE A 171 5.79 28.08 1.23
N VAL A 172 7.03 27.60 1.08
CA VAL A 172 8.19 28.46 1.24
C VAL A 172 8.03 29.65 0.29
N GLU A 173 8.06 30.87 0.82
CA GLU A 173 7.93 32.07 0.01
C GLU A 173 8.91 32.02 -1.17
N THR A 174 8.42 32.37 -2.36
CA THR A 174 9.24 32.38 -3.58
C THR A 174 10.53 33.15 -3.39
N LYS A 175 10.45 34.24 -2.61
CA LYS A 175 11.60 35.06 -2.25
C LYS A 175 12.71 34.28 -1.51
N LEU A 176 12.34 33.39 -0.59
CA LEU A 176 13.31 32.54 0.11
C LEU A 176 13.93 31.49 -0.82
N ILE A 177 13.13 30.93 -1.72
CA ILE A 177 13.62 29.99 -2.75
C ILE A 177 14.62 30.69 -3.68
N ASP A 178 14.31 31.90 -4.10
CA ASP A 178 15.20 32.69 -4.95
C ASP A 178 16.50 33.07 -4.22
N GLN A 179 16.44 33.41 -2.94
CA GLN A 179 17.64 33.65 -2.11
C GLN A 179 18.50 32.39 -1.99
N ILE A 180 17.89 31.24 -1.71
CA ILE A 180 18.61 29.97 -1.64
C ILE A 180 19.22 29.62 -3.01
N TYR A 181 18.49 29.82 -4.10
CA TYR A 181 18.98 29.59 -5.43
C TYR A 181 20.20 30.45 -5.77
N ASP A 182 20.16 31.72 -5.44
CA ASP A 182 21.25 32.65 -5.68
C ASP A 182 22.49 32.30 -4.86
N GLU A 183 22.34 31.86 -3.62
CA GLU A 183 23.46 31.41 -2.76
C GLU A 183 24.15 30.16 -3.34
N PHE A 184 23.39 29.21 -3.88
CA PHE A 184 23.90 27.96 -4.47
C PHE A 184 24.22 28.04 -5.97
N LYS A 185 24.07 29.19 -6.60
CA LYS A 185 24.24 29.39 -8.04
C LYS A 185 25.62 29.03 -8.55
N GLY A 186 26.64 29.18 -7.70
CA GLY A 186 28.05 28.84 -8.00
C GLY A 186 28.47 27.43 -7.60
N ASP A 187 27.59 26.68 -6.90
CA ASP A 187 27.95 25.36 -6.43
C ASP A 187 27.76 24.30 -7.52
N HIS A 188 28.68 23.32 -7.54
CA HIS A 188 28.64 22.19 -8.47
C HIS A 188 27.66 21.10 -8.02
N ASN A 189 26.83 21.35 -7.01
CA ASN A 189 25.85 20.40 -6.53
C ASN A 189 24.61 20.36 -7.43
N GLU A 190 24.67 19.54 -8.47
CA GLU A 190 23.60 19.34 -9.44
C GLU A 190 22.27 18.91 -8.80
N LEU A 191 22.32 18.19 -7.66
CA LEU A 191 21.12 17.76 -6.96
C LEU A 191 20.37 18.95 -6.34
N ILE A 192 21.09 19.88 -5.70
CA ILE A 192 20.49 21.10 -5.13
C ILE A 192 19.88 21.94 -6.23
N LYS A 193 20.61 22.18 -7.31
CA LYS A 193 20.13 22.95 -8.46
C LYS A 193 18.87 22.36 -9.06
N SER A 194 18.88 21.06 -9.38
CA SER A 194 17.73 20.38 -9.98
C SER A 194 16.50 20.39 -9.05
N THR A 195 16.73 20.31 -7.75
CA THR A 195 15.66 20.41 -6.76
C THR A 195 15.06 21.81 -6.74
N LEU A 196 15.88 22.84 -6.69
CA LEU A 196 15.43 24.24 -6.70
C LEU A 196 14.73 24.58 -8.02
N ASP A 197 15.25 24.14 -9.16
CA ASP A 197 14.59 24.31 -10.46
C ASP A 197 13.23 23.63 -10.50
N THR A 198 13.10 22.44 -9.95
CA THR A 198 11.85 21.72 -9.84
C THR A 198 10.83 22.49 -8.97
N ILE A 199 11.27 23.08 -7.87
CA ILE A 199 10.41 23.89 -6.98
C ILE A 199 9.96 25.18 -7.70
N ARG A 200 10.84 25.87 -8.41
CA ARG A 200 10.53 27.10 -9.17
C ARG A 200 9.56 26.84 -10.33
N GLN A 201 9.65 25.69 -10.97
CA GLN A 201 8.81 25.32 -12.11
C GLN A 201 7.44 24.75 -11.72
N ARG A 202 7.16 24.57 -10.42
CA ARG A 202 5.86 24.08 -9.97
C ARG A 202 4.74 25.05 -10.37
N PRO A 203 3.69 24.59 -11.06
CA PRO A 203 2.58 25.45 -11.42
C PRO A 203 1.89 26.04 -10.19
N LEU A 204 1.46 27.29 -10.27
CA LEU A 204 0.67 27.95 -9.21
C LEU A 204 -0.60 27.15 -8.83
N SER A 205 -1.11 26.31 -9.72
CA SER A 205 -2.24 25.42 -9.45
C SER A 205 -1.98 24.38 -8.34
N MET A 206 -0.74 24.08 -8.01
CA MET A 206 -0.39 23.29 -6.83
C MET A 206 -0.50 24.08 -5.52
N GLN A 207 -0.66 25.40 -5.57
CA GLN A 207 -0.83 26.25 -4.39
C GLN A 207 -2.24 26.20 -3.79
N ILE A 208 -3.21 25.52 -4.43
CA ILE A 208 -4.63 25.58 -4.05
C ILE A 208 -5.08 24.38 -3.24
N ALA A 209 -4.22 23.43 -2.93
CA ALA A 209 -4.59 22.36 -2.01
C ALA A 209 -4.56 22.88 -0.57
N THR A 210 -5.61 23.61 -0.19
CA THR A 210 -5.74 24.30 1.10
C THR A 210 -6.10 23.38 2.26
N ASP A 211 -6.44 22.13 1.99
CA ASP A 211 -6.85 21.16 3.00
C ASP A 211 -5.93 19.94 2.92
N SER A 212 -4.87 19.97 3.74
CA SER A 212 -3.84 18.91 3.77
C SER A 212 -4.38 17.58 4.30
N ASP A 213 -5.49 17.60 5.02
CA ASP A 213 -6.09 16.41 5.63
C ASP A 213 -7.11 15.71 4.72
N ASP A 214 -7.38 16.25 3.52
CA ASP A 214 -8.33 15.64 2.60
C ASP A 214 -7.70 14.46 1.84
N ARG A 215 -7.69 13.31 2.47
CA ARG A 215 -7.18 12.05 1.91
C ARG A 215 -7.86 11.65 0.59
N LYS A 216 -9.08 12.14 0.33
CA LYS A 216 -9.79 11.93 -0.94
C LYS A 216 -9.11 12.66 -2.10
N LYS A 217 -8.67 13.90 -1.89
CA LYS A 217 -7.90 14.64 -2.90
C LYS A 217 -6.56 13.99 -3.17
N LEU A 218 -5.93 13.44 -2.13
CA LEU A 218 -4.69 12.68 -2.26
C LEU A 218 -4.89 11.43 -3.13
N ALA A 219 -5.99 10.70 -2.96
CA ALA A 219 -6.32 9.54 -3.77
C ALA A 219 -6.57 9.90 -5.24
N LEU A 220 -7.26 11.01 -5.51
CA LEU A 220 -7.47 11.54 -6.86
C LEU A 220 -6.15 11.89 -7.54
N GLU A 221 -5.25 12.57 -6.84
CA GLU A 221 -3.95 12.95 -7.40
C GLU A 221 -3.08 11.72 -7.66
N ALA A 222 -3.07 10.73 -6.76
CA ALA A 222 -2.38 9.48 -6.98
C ALA A 222 -2.89 8.75 -8.22
N ALA A 223 -4.22 8.66 -8.40
CA ALA A 223 -4.83 8.05 -9.59
C ALA A 223 -4.41 8.77 -10.87
N LYS A 224 -4.39 10.12 -10.85
CA LYS A 224 -3.96 10.95 -11.97
C LYS A 224 -2.50 10.68 -12.35
N GLN A 225 -1.60 10.68 -11.36
CA GLN A 225 -0.17 10.47 -11.59
C GLN A 225 0.14 9.04 -12.06
N LEU A 226 -0.55 8.02 -11.52
CA LEU A 226 -0.38 6.62 -11.92
C LEU A 226 -0.88 6.33 -13.34
N LYS A 227 -1.83 7.11 -13.86
CA LYS A 227 -2.29 7.02 -15.26
C LYS A 227 -1.30 7.63 -16.24
N ASP A 228 -0.49 8.58 -15.80
CA ASP A 228 0.48 9.23 -16.68
C ASP A 228 1.49 8.21 -17.21
N GLN A 229 1.77 8.27 -18.51
CA GLN A 229 2.74 7.38 -19.17
C GLN A 229 4.16 7.54 -18.61
N SER A 230 4.53 8.73 -18.19
CA SER A 230 5.82 9.08 -17.58
C SER A 230 5.78 9.09 -16.05
N GLY A 231 4.60 8.93 -15.45
CA GLY A 231 4.38 9.00 -14.02
C GLY A 231 4.93 7.81 -13.23
N PRO A 232 4.79 7.86 -11.90
CA PRO A 232 5.22 6.77 -11.01
C PRO A 232 4.46 5.47 -11.30
N ARG A 233 5.06 4.34 -10.93
CA ARG A 233 4.42 3.01 -11.02
C ARG A 233 4.03 2.47 -9.66
N VAL A 234 4.50 3.09 -8.61
CA VAL A 234 4.24 2.71 -7.22
C VAL A 234 3.75 3.93 -6.45
N ALA A 235 2.66 3.78 -5.72
CA ALA A 235 2.18 4.79 -4.78
C ALA A 235 2.03 4.18 -3.37
N VAL A 236 2.35 4.94 -2.34
CA VAL A 236 2.23 4.50 -0.95
C VAL A 236 1.43 5.53 -0.17
N PHE A 237 0.35 5.06 0.45
CA PHE A 237 -0.46 5.80 1.40
C PHE A 237 -0.14 5.31 2.82
N GLU A 238 -0.17 6.22 3.79
CA GLU A 238 -0.16 5.88 5.21
C GLU A 238 -1.45 6.39 5.84
N LEU A 239 -2.20 5.50 6.47
CA LEU A 239 -3.43 5.80 7.18
C LEU A 239 -3.24 5.46 8.66
N ASP A 240 -3.25 6.47 9.49
CA ASP A 240 -3.20 6.34 10.94
C ASP A 240 -4.62 6.14 11.51
N GLY A 241 -4.74 5.95 12.82
CA GLY A 241 -6.03 5.90 13.53
C GLY A 241 -6.47 4.51 13.97
N PHE A 242 -5.84 3.44 13.47
CA PHE A 242 -6.22 2.07 13.84
C PHE A 242 -5.78 1.63 15.25
N ASP A 243 -5.00 2.44 15.95
CA ASP A 243 -4.62 2.20 17.35
C ASP A 243 -5.72 2.66 18.31
N THR A 244 -6.84 2.01 18.26
CA THR A 244 -8.06 2.43 18.97
C THR A 244 -8.01 2.20 20.48
N HIS A 245 -7.11 1.37 21.01
CA HIS A 245 -6.87 1.01 22.42
C HIS A 245 -8.12 0.83 23.30
N ALA A 246 -9.10 1.70 23.18
CA ALA A 246 -10.35 1.67 23.91
C ALA A 246 -11.47 2.18 22.99
N ALA A 247 -12.70 1.72 23.24
CA ALA A 247 -13.88 2.19 22.49
C ALA A 247 -13.78 2.01 20.96
N GLN A 248 -13.15 0.93 20.51
CA GLN A 248 -13.05 0.57 19.09
C GLN A 248 -14.40 0.64 18.38
N GLY A 249 -15.48 0.25 19.07
CA GLY A 249 -16.82 0.15 18.49
C GLY A 249 -17.05 -1.19 17.76
N GLY A 250 -18.24 -1.30 17.17
CA GLY A 250 -18.62 -2.42 16.31
C GLY A 250 -18.90 -1.93 14.90
N VAL A 251 -20.18 -1.91 14.48
CA VAL A 251 -20.61 -1.35 13.17
C VAL A 251 -20.31 0.16 13.07
N ASN A 252 -20.34 0.86 14.21
CA ASN A 252 -19.98 2.26 14.34
C ASN A 252 -18.90 2.42 15.40
N GLY A 253 -18.12 3.49 15.31
CA GLY A 253 -17.04 3.85 16.22
C GLY A 253 -15.71 4.02 15.52
N ALA A 254 -14.66 4.38 16.25
CA ALA A 254 -13.39 4.80 15.69
C ALA A 254 -12.82 3.84 14.65
N HIS A 255 -12.90 2.53 14.90
CA HIS A 255 -12.39 1.54 13.92
C HIS A 255 -13.25 1.50 12.65
N ALA A 256 -14.58 1.66 12.78
CA ALA A 256 -15.49 1.69 11.65
C ALA A 256 -15.26 2.94 10.78
N ASP A 257 -14.96 4.08 11.40
CA ASP A 257 -14.69 5.34 10.72
C ASP A 257 -13.39 5.24 9.90
N GLU A 258 -12.35 4.61 10.45
CA GLU A 258 -11.11 4.36 9.70
C GLU A 258 -11.29 3.34 8.56
N LEU A 259 -12.14 2.32 8.74
CA LEU A 259 -12.47 1.39 7.65
C LEU A 259 -13.25 2.10 6.53
N GLU A 260 -14.17 3.00 6.87
CA GLU A 260 -14.89 3.82 5.89
C GLU A 260 -13.93 4.69 5.09
N GLU A 261 -12.91 5.25 5.72
CA GLU A 261 -11.89 6.03 5.02
C GLU A 261 -11.08 5.20 4.04
N VAL A 262 -10.65 4.00 4.45
CA VAL A 262 -9.98 3.05 3.53
C VAL A 262 -10.88 2.73 2.34
N ASN A 263 -12.19 2.49 2.61
CA ASN A 263 -13.18 2.21 1.59
C ASN A 263 -13.32 3.35 0.58
N GLU A 264 -13.40 4.58 1.05
CA GLU A 264 -13.51 5.78 0.21
C GLU A 264 -12.25 5.98 -0.65
N ILE A 265 -11.07 5.79 -0.10
CA ILE A 265 -9.80 5.88 -0.86
C ILE A 265 -9.78 4.85 -1.98
N VAL A 266 -10.12 3.59 -1.69
CA VAL A 266 -10.13 2.53 -2.70
C VAL A 266 -11.20 2.79 -3.75
N LYS A 267 -12.37 3.28 -3.37
CA LYS A 267 -13.45 3.67 -4.28
C LYS A 267 -12.99 4.77 -5.25
N ILE A 268 -12.38 5.83 -4.74
CA ILE A 268 -11.84 6.92 -5.56
C ILE A 268 -10.77 6.40 -6.52
N LEU A 269 -9.86 5.54 -6.06
CA LEU A 269 -8.86 4.92 -6.92
C LEU A 269 -9.50 4.05 -8.00
N TYR A 270 -10.51 3.24 -7.66
CA TYR A 270 -11.25 2.40 -8.61
C TYR A 270 -11.92 3.23 -9.70
N GLU A 271 -12.67 4.25 -9.32
CA GLU A 271 -13.40 5.13 -10.24
C GLU A 271 -12.45 5.95 -11.15
N ASN A 272 -11.33 6.43 -10.60
CA ASN A 272 -10.46 7.37 -11.29
C ASN A 272 -9.29 6.74 -12.06
N LEU A 273 -8.87 5.52 -11.73
CA LEU A 273 -7.90 4.78 -12.54
C LEU A 273 -8.51 4.29 -13.86
N GLY A 274 -9.83 4.05 -13.91
CA GLY A 274 -10.50 3.57 -15.11
C GLY A 274 -9.87 2.26 -15.62
N GLN A 275 -9.53 2.17 -16.89
CA GLN A 275 -8.88 0.98 -17.47
C GLN A 275 -7.52 0.64 -16.86
N ALA A 276 -6.82 1.60 -16.25
CA ALA A 276 -5.57 1.34 -15.57
C ALA A 276 -5.77 0.52 -14.29
N PHE A 277 -6.98 0.48 -13.72
CA PHE A 277 -7.30 -0.32 -12.54
C PHE A 277 -7.05 -1.81 -12.75
N ASP A 278 -7.39 -2.35 -13.93
CA ASP A 278 -7.18 -3.77 -14.26
C ASP A 278 -5.68 -4.17 -14.31
N ASN A 279 -4.80 -3.17 -14.38
CA ASN A 279 -3.34 -3.34 -14.32
C ASN A 279 -2.74 -2.79 -13.02
N THR A 280 -3.56 -2.51 -12.02
CA THR A 280 -3.15 -1.96 -10.73
C THR A 280 -3.44 -2.96 -9.62
N LEU A 281 -2.40 -3.32 -8.86
CA LEU A 281 -2.57 -4.04 -7.61
C LEU A 281 -2.64 -3.03 -6.47
N ILE A 282 -3.74 -3.05 -5.72
CA ILE A 282 -3.88 -2.33 -4.45
C ILE A 282 -3.65 -3.32 -3.31
N PHE A 283 -2.70 -3.04 -2.44
CA PHE A 283 -2.32 -3.91 -1.35
C PHE A 283 -2.41 -3.16 -0.01
N CYS A 284 -3.43 -3.50 0.79
CA CYS A 284 -3.55 -3.00 2.15
C CYS A 284 -2.60 -3.77 3.06
N LEU A 285 -1.61 -3.08 3.60
CA LEU A 285 -0.58 -3.64 4.47
C LEU A 285 -0.89 -3.26 5.91
N LEU A 286 -1.05 -4.26 6.75
CA LEU A 286 -1.29 -4.08 8.17
C LEU A 286 -0.34 -4.97 8.98
N TYR A 287 -0.09 -4.59 10.21
CA TYR A 287 0.60 -5.44 11.16
C TYR A 287 -0.29 -5.65 12.39
N THR A 288 -0.18 -6.80 13.00
CA THR A 288 -0.79 -7.08 14.28
C THR A 288 0.27 -6.99 15.36
N SER A 289 0.13 -6.05 16.28
CA SER A 289 0.93 -6.02 17.50
C SER A 289 0.09 -6.60 18.64
N PRO A 290 0.56 -7.62 19.36
CA PRO A 290 -0.12 -8.08 20.55
C PRO A 290 0.06 -7.05 21.66
N SER A 291 -0.77 -6.00 21.69
CA SER A 291 -0.81 -5.11 22.83
C SER A 291 -1.34 -5.87 24.06
N PRO A 292 -0.95 -5.50 25.28
CA PRO A 292 -1.52 -6.11 26.49
C PRO A 292 -3.05 -5.96 26.58
N ARG A 293 -3.61 -4.96 25.91
CA ARG A 293 -5.06 -4.74 25.82
C ARG A 293 -5.70 -5.60 24.74
N ASP A 294 -5.01 -5.83 23.64
CA ASP A 294 -5.43 -6.76 22.58
C ASP A 294 -5.41 -8.21 23.09
N LEU A 295 -4.48 -8.57 23.97
CA LEU A 295 -4.45 -9.88 24.63
C LEU A 295 -5.69 -10.17 25.50
N SER A 296 -6.36 -9.14 26.02
CA SER A 296 -7.62 -9.32 26.73
C SER A 296 -8.79 -9.61 25.78
N THR A 297 -8.67 -9.24 24.52
CA THR A 297 -9.69 -9.44 23.48
C THR A 297 -9.31 -10.52 22.46
N SER A 298 -8.02 -10.82 22.28
CA SER A 298 -7.49 -11.73 21.26
C SER A 298 -6.80 -12.97 21.78
N ARG A 299 -6.96 -13.36 23.06
CA ARG A 299 -6.48 -14.65 23.54
C ARG A 299 -7.19 -15.79 22.82
N MET A 300 -6.66 -16.15 21.68
CA MET A 300 -6.74 -17.52 21.21
C MET A 300 -5.76 -18.31 22.06
N PRO A 301 -6.20 -19.33 22.82
CA PRO A 301 -5.26 -20.23 23.46
C PRO A 301 -4.41 -20.83 22.35
N SER A 302 -3.08 -20.69 22.46
CA SER A 302 -2.19 -21.56 21.70
C SER A 302 -2.67 -22.98 21.94
N SER A 303 -3.08 -23.65 20.88
CA SER A 303 -3.40 -25.08 20.94
C SER A 303 -2.17 -25.80 21.48
N ALA A 304 -2.33 -26.43 22.65
CA ALA A 304 -1.45 -27.49 23.07
C ALA A 304 -1.55 -28.66 22.08
#